data_9e4df639699f0e4106e0332c0bcebabe
#
_entry.id   9e4df639699f0e4106e0332c0bcebabe
#
_cell.length_a   1.000
_cell.length_b   1.000
_cell.length_c   1.000
_cell.angle_alpha   90.00
_cell.angle_beta   90.00
_cell.angle_gamma   90.00
#
_symmetry.space_group_name_H-M   'P 1'
#
loop_
_entity.id
_entity.type
_entity.pdbx_description
1 polymer ?
#
loop_
_entity_poly.entity_id
_entity_poly.type
_entity_poly.pdbx_seq_one_letter_code
_entity_poly.pdbx_strand_id
1 'polypeptide(L)'
;IPQDKKFNGESTSLKIGNRNQIREHVTINVGTKGGGGITKVGNDGLFMAGCHIAHDSQVGDNVILVNNAALAGHCVIEDNVIVGGLSGVHQFVRVGEGAIIGAVTMVTNDVIPYGLVQAPRGELDGLNLVGLKRKGVARADIMALRAAFQTLSQGEGTFQDRAQKLTDDSLSLIHISEPTRPLS
;
A
#
# COMPACT_ATOMS: atom_id res chain seq x y z
N ILE A 1 4.99 -14.59 -19.17
CA ILE A 1 4.07 -15.74 -19.15
C ILE A 1 3.22 -15.69 -17.90
N PRO A 2 1.99 -16.25 -17.95
CA PRO A 2 1.10 -16.30 -16.79
C PRO A 2 1.73 -17.01 -15.58
N GLN A 3 1.47 -16.51 -14.39
CA GLN A 3 1.83 -17.16 -13.12
C GLN A 3 0.66 -18.04 -12.64
N ASP A 4 0.15 -18.86 -13.54
CA ASP A 4 -0.92 -19.83 -13.29
C ASP A 4 -0.36 -21.24 -13.40
N LYS A 5 -0.58 -22.08 -12.37
CA LYS A 5 -0.14 -23.48 -12.35
C LYS A 5 -0.75 -24.34 -13.46
N LYS A 6 -1.87 -23.91 -14.04
CA LYS A 6 -2.58 -24.61 -15.13
C LYS A 6 -2.10 -24.18 -16.51
N PHE A 7 -1.27 -23.13 -16.62
CA PHE A 7 -0.76 -22.67 -17.90
C PHE A 7 0.27 -23.66 -18.47
N ASN A 8 0.00 -24.18 -19.67
CA ASN A 8 0.84 -25.20 -20.34
C ASN A 8 1.50 -24.68 -21.62
N GLY A 9 1.66 -23.37 -21.77
CA GLY A 9 2.27 -22.78 -22.96
C GLY A 9 1.31 -22.62 -24.15
N GLU A 10 0.00 -22.62 -23.88
CA GLU A 10 -1.02 -22.39 -24.91
C GLU A 10 -0.88 -20.99 -25.55
N SER A 11 -1.31 -20.88 -26.82
CA SER A 11 -1.28 -19.63 -27.56
C SER A 11 -2.34 -18.66 -27.01
N THR A 12 -1.90 -17.66 -26.30
CA THR A 12 -2.73 -16.61 -25.70
C THR A 12 -2.12 -15.24 -25.99
N SER A 13 -2.82 -14.16 -25.63
CA SER A 13 -2.40 -12.83 -26.05
C SER A 13 -2.47 -11.80 -24.92
N LEU A 14 -1.74 -10.71 -25.13
CA LEU A 14 -1.81 -9.47 -24.40
C LEU A 14 -2.09 -8.35 -25.41
N LYS A 15 -3.10 -7.53 -25.15
CA LYS A 15 -3.37 -6.32 -25.92
C LYS A 15 -3.21 -5.10 -25.02
N ILE A 16 -2.37 -4.17 -25.45
CA ILE A 16 -2.13 -2.89 -24.76
C ILE A 16 -2.53 -1.78 -25.74
N GLY A 17 -3.37 -0.87 -25.28
CA GLY A 17 -3.82 0.30 -26.03
C GLY A 17 -2.71 1.34 -26.22
N ASN A 18 -3.11 2.56 -26.51
CA ASN A 18 -2.21 3.65 -26.89
C ASN A 18 -1.90 4.58 -25.73
N ARG A 19 -0.79 5.34 -25.83
CA ARG A 19 -0.37 6.42 -24.93
C ARG A 19 -0.17 6.01 -23.48
N ASN A 20 0.01 4.72 -23.22
CA ASN A 20 0.31 4.22 -21.89
C ASN A 20 1.75 4.57 -21.48
N GLN A 21 1.94 5.02 -20.25
CA GLN A 21 3.24 5.23 -19.62
C GLN A 21 3.55 4.01 -18.74
N ILE A 22 4.43 3.14 -19.23
CA ILE A 22 4.84 1.91 -18.53
C ILE A 22 6.26 2.13 -18.01
N ARG A 23 6.41 2.11 -16.69
CA ARG A 23 7.65 2.42 -16.00
C ARG A 23 8.46 1.15 -15.74
N GLU A 24 9.55 1.32 -15.03
CA GLU A 24 10.59 0.31 -14.82
C GLU A 24 10.04 -0.92 -14.07
N HIS A 25 10.44 -2.09 -14.53
CA HIS A 25 10.09 -3.39 -13.93
C HIS A 25 8.59 -3.71 -13.86
N VAL A 26 7.74 -3.01 -14.60
CA VAL A 26 6.34 -3.38 -14.75
C VAL A 26 6.25 -4.72 -15.46
N THR A 27 5.40 -5.60 -14.94
CA THR A 27 5.13 -6.91 -15.54
C THR A 27 3.66 -7.05 -15.90
N ILE A 28 3.37 -7.51 -17.11
CA ILE A 28 2.01 -7.75 -17.60
C ILE A 28 2.00 -9.13 -18.26
N ASN A 29 1.14 -10.04 -17.76
CA ASN A 29 1.05 -11.38 -18.29
C ASN A 29 0.07 -11.46 -19.47
N VAL A 30 0.30 -12.39 -20.41
CA VAL A 30 -0.71 -12.79 -21.38
C VAL A 30 -1.88 -13.51 -20.72
N GLY A 31 -2.99 -13.71 -21.42
CA GLY A 31 -4.12 -14.48 -20.91
C GLY A 31 -3.82 -15.97 -20.77
N THR A 32 -4.79 -16.71 -20.24
CA THR A 32 -4.81 -18.17 -20.15
C THR A 32 -6.01 -18.72 -20.92
N LYS A 33 -5.93 -19.98 -21.37
CA LYS A 33 -7.06 -20.65 -22.06
C LYS A 33 -8.34 -20.63 -21.21
N GLY A 34 -8.18 -20.84 -19.90
CA GLY A 34 -9.30 -20.87 -18.95
C GLY A 34 -9.91 -19.48 -18.69
N GLY A 35 -9.16 -18.40 -18.92
CA GLY A 35 -9.63 -17.01 -18.72
C GLY A 35 -10.05 -16.27 -19.98
N GLY A 36 -10.20 -16.99 -21.09
CA GLY A 36 -10.60 -16.38 -22.37
C GLY A 36 -9.44 -16.02 -23.29
N GLY A 37 -8.22 -16.34 -22.91
CA GLY A 37 -7.03 -16.27 -23.77
C GLY A 37 -6.43 -14.88 -23.96
N ILE A 38 -6.91 -13.86 -23.24
CA ILE A 38 -6.45 -12.49 -23.45
C ILE A 38 -6.45 -11.63 -22.19
N THR A 39 -5.32 -10.98 -21.92
CA THR A 39 -5.22 -9.84 -21.02
C THR A 39 -5.32 -8.55 -21.82
N LYS A 40 -6.09 -7.58 -21.32
CA LYS A 40 -6.27 -6.29 -22.00
C LYS A 40 -5.90 -5.13 -21.07
N VAL A 41 -5.25 -4.13 -21.67
CA VAL A 41 -4.98 -2.82 -21.05
C VAL A 41 -5.47 -1.75 -22.02
N GLY A 42 -6.26 -0.81 -21.55
CA GLY A 42 -6.81 0.30 -22.31
C GLY A 42 -5.75 1.34 -22.70
N ASN A 43 -6.19 2.57 -22.82
CA ASN A 43 -5.37 3.71 -23.28
C ASN A 43 -5.06 4.66 -22.11
N ASP A 44 -4.05 5.54 -22.31
CA ASP A 44 -3.72 6.66 -21.43
C ASP A 44 -3.40 6.26 -19.97
N GLY A 45 -3.08 5.01 -19.71
CA GLY A 45 -2.74 4.49 -18.38
C GLY A 45 -1.35 4.91 -17.91
N LEU A 46 -1.19 5.00 -16.58
CA LEU A 46 0.10 5.19 -15.92
C LEU A 46 0.39 4.00 -15.01
N PHE A 47 1.35 3.20 -15.39
CA PHE A 47 1.80 2.01 -14.65
C PHE A 47 3.18 2.29 -14.07
N MET A 48 3.20 2.68 -12.77
CA MET A 48 4.42 3.08 -12.09
C MET A 48 5.31 1.87 -11.80
N ALA A 49 6.56 2.14 -11.41
CA ALA A 49 7.58 1.12 -11.28
C ALA A 49 7.17 -0.07 -10.38
N GLY A 50 7.47 -1.27 -10.87
CA GLY A 50 7.22 -2.52 -10.16
C GLY A 50 5.78 -3.01 -10.14
N CYS A 51 4.83 -2.35 -10.83
CA CYS A 51 3.45 -2.81 -10.91
C CYS A 51 3.34 -4.17 -11.60
N HIS A 52 2.31 -4.91 -11.22
CA HIS A 52 1.99 -6.20 -11.82
C HIS A 52 0.54 -6.27 -12.30
N ILE A 53 0.34 -6.71 -13.53
CA ILE A 53 -0.97 -7.05 -14.09
C ILE A 53 -0.93 -8.54 -14.45
N ALA A 54 -1.64 -9.36 -13.68
CA ALA A 54 -1.71 -10.79 -13.94
C ALA A 54 -2.61 -11.13 -15.13
N HIS A 55 -2.57 -12.39 -15.50
CA HIS A 55 -3.26 -12.97 -16.64
C HIS A 55 -4.78 -12.73 -16.63
N ASP A 56 -5.37 -12.62 -17.80
CA ASP A 56 -6.83 -12.49 -18.02
C ASP A 56 -7.47 -11.23 -17.40
N SER A 57 -6.66 -10.31 -16.87
CA SER A 57 -7.16 -9.03 -16.37
C SER A 57 -7.62 -8.12 -17.50
N GLN A 58 -8.68 -7.35 -17.25
CA GLN A 58 -9.23 -6.35 -18.14
C GLN A 58 -9.07 -4.98 -17.47
N VAL A 59 -8.18 -4.16 -17.98
CA VAL A 59 -7.86 -2.83 -17.45
C VAL A 59 -8.35 -1.79 -18.43
N GLY A 60 -9.17 -0.84 -17.96
CA GLY A 60 -9.77 0.23 -18.75
C GLY A 60 -8.81 1.36 -19.12
N ASP A 61 -9.38 2.48 -19.52
CA ASP A 61 -8.66 3.69 -19.92
C ASP A 61 -8.32 4.58 -18.70
N ASN A 62 -7.25 5.38 -18.81
CA ASN A 62 -6.80 6.32 -17.76
C ASN A 62 -6.56 5.69 -16.38
N VAL A 63 -6.26 4.41 -16.31
CA VAL A 63 -5.98 3.71 -15.05
C VAL A 63 -4.59 4.06 -14.54
N ILE A 64 -4.48 4.30 -13.23
CA ILE A 64 -3.19 4.54 -12.57
C ILE A 64 -2.92 3.40 -11.59
N LEU A 65 -1.83 2.66 -11.82
CA LEU A 65 -1.27 1.74 -10.83
C LEU A 65 -0.01 2.39 -10.23
N VAL A 66 -0.08 2.74 -8.95
CA VAL A 66 1.03 3.36 -8.24
C VAL A 66 2.07 2.28 -7.87
N ASN A 67 3.30 2.67 -7.61
CA ASN A 67 4.45 1.77 -7.39
C ASN A 67 4.12 0.48 -6.65
N ASN A 68 4.52 -0.65 -7.23
CA ASN A 68 4.33 -1.99 -6.69
C ASN A 68 2.85 -2.39 -6.44
N ALA A 69 1.89 -1.70 -7.02
CA ALA A 69 0.51 -2.17 -7.02
C ALA A 69 0.39 -3.45 -7.86
N ALA A 70 -0.41 -4.41 -7.40
CA ALA A 70 -0.55 -5.70 -8.04
C ALA A 70 -2.02 -6.07 -8.28
N LEU A 71 -2.34 -6.42 -9.53
CA LEU A 71 -3.63 -7.02 -9.90
C LEU A 71 -3.42 -8.52 -10.05
N ALA A 72 -4.16 -9.32 -9.29
CA ALA A 72 -4.19 -10.77 -9.49
C ALA A 72 -4.98 -11.14 -10.77
N GLY A 73 -5.00 -12.42 -11.12
CA GLY A 73 -5.65 -12.87 -12.35
C GLY A 73 -7.15 -12.57 -12.42
N HIS A 74 -7.67 -12.37 -13.62
CA HIS A 74 -9.10 -12.17 -13.91
C HIS A 74 -9.73 -10.91 -13.30
N CYS A 75 -8.93 -9.93 -12.86
CA CYS A 75 -9.46 -8.67 -12.37
C CYS A 75 -10.09 -7.84 -13.50
N VAL A 76 -11.16 -7.11 -13.17
CA VAL A 76 -11.75 -6.10 -14.04
C VAL A 76 -11.56 -4.74 -13.38
N ILE A 77 -10.74 -3.89 -13.98
CA ILE A 77 -10.47 -2.54 -13.51
C ILE A 77 -11.07 -1.60 -14.54
N GLU A 78 -12.10 -0.87 -14.16
CA GLU A 78 -12.80 0.04 -15.07
C GLU A 78 -12.01 1.34 -15.27
N ASP A 79 -12.55 2.26 -16.08
CA ASP A 79 -11.85 3.48 -16.45
C ASP A 79 -11.60 4.41 -15.24
N ASN A 80 -10.55 5.22 -15.33
CA ASN A 80 -10.21 6.26 -14.34
C ASN A 80 -9.95 5.74 -12.91
N VAL A 81 -9.70 4.45 -12.73
CA VAL A 81 -9.37 3.86 -11.42
C VAL A 81 -7.94 4.19 -11.02
N ILE A 82 -7.75 4.48 -9.72
CA ILE A 82 -6.42 4.66 -9.12
C ILE A 82 -6.20 3.57 -8.07
N VAL A 83 -5.13 2.78 -8.24
CA VAL A 83 -4.70 1.78 -7.25
C VAL A 83 -3.43 2.28 -6.58
N GLY A 84 -3.53 2.59 -5.30
CA GLY A 84 -2.44 3.12 -4.47
C GLY A 84 -1.26 2.17 -4.35
N GLY A 85 -0.10 2.72 -4.02
CA GLY A 85 1.15 1.95 -3.94
C GLY A 85 1.10 0.81 -2.93
N LEU A 86 1.80 -0.29 -3.26
CA LEU A 86 1.85 -1.50 -2.44
C LEU A 86 0.49 -2.15 -2.16
N SER A 87 -0.53 -1.79 -2.92
CA SER A 87 -1.87 -2.38 -2.80
C SER A 87 -2.02 -3.61 -3.69
N GLY A 88 -2.88 -4.53 -3.26
CA GLY A 88 -3.21 -5.74 -4.01
C GLY A 88 -4.70 -5.85 -4.30
N VAL A 89 -5.05 -6.24 -5.51
CA VAL A 89 -6.44 -6.58 -5.89
C VAL A 89 -6.52 -8.09 -6.07
N HIS A 90 -7.38 -8.74 -5.29
CA HIS A 90 -7.55 -10.19 -5.32
C HIS A 90 -8.15 -10.64 -6.66
N GLN A 91 -7.88 -11.89 -7.05
CA GLN A 91 -8.40 -12.46 -8.29
C GLN A 91 -9.93 -12.37 -8.40
N PHE A 92 -10.42 -12.15 -9.62
CA PHE A 92 -11.84 -12.02 -9.97
C PHE A 92 -12.54 -10.77 -9.43
N VAL A 93 -11.87 -9.88 -8.73
CA VAL A 93 -12.45 -8.64 -8.23
C VAL A 93 -12.68 -7.66 -9.37
N ARG A 94 -13.83 -6.99 -9.33
CA ARG A 94 -14.16 -5.84 -10.18
C ARG A 94 -13.99 -4.54 -9.38
N VAL A 95 -13.28 -3.59 -9.94
CA VAL A 95 -13.14 -2.22 -9.41
C VAL A 95 -13.83 -1.27 -10.38
N GLY A 96 -14.92 -0.64 -9.92
CA GLY A 96 -15.78 0.22 -10.72
C GLY A 96 -15.09 1.54 -11.10
N GLU A 97 -15.61 2.17 -12.16
CA GLU A 97 -15.10 3.40 -12.73
C GLU A 97 -14.81 4.49 -11.67
N GLY A 98 -13.68 5.17 -11.80
CA GLY A 98 -13.30 6.30 -10.94
C GLY A 98 -13.07 5.94 -9.48
N ALA A 99 -13.03 4.65 -9.11
CA ALA A 99 -12.75 4.24 -7.75
C ALA A 99 -11.28 4.50 -7.38
N ILE A 100 -11.04 4.73 -6.10
CA ILE A 100 -9.70 4.95 -5.55
C ILE A 100 -9.42 3.91 -4.48
N ILE A 101 -8.32 3.18 -4.64
CA ILE A 101 -7.77 2.27 -3.65
C ILE A 101 -6.60 2.99 -2.98
N GLY A 102 -6.67 3.21 -1.67
CA GLY A 102 -5.59 3.81 -0.89
C GLY A 102 -4.34 2.93 -0.88
N ALA A 103 -3.20 3.50 -0.56
CA ALA A 103 -1.96 2.73 -0.49
C ALA A 103 -2.01 1.63 0.59
N VAL A 104 -1.24 0.56 0.36
CA VAL A 104 -1.10 -0.59 1.30
C VAL A 104 -2.44 -1.28 1.60
N THR A 105 -3.37 -1.27 0.64
CA THR A 105 -4.71 -1.84 0.80
C THR A 105 -4.84 -3.17 0.05
N MET A 106 -5.37 -4.20 0.73
CA MET A 106 -5.77 -5.45 0.09
C MET A 106 -7.27 -5.40 -0.23
N VAL A 107 -7.61 -5.45 -1.52
CA VAL A 107 -8.99 -5.44 -2.01
C VAL A 107 -9.42 -6.87 -2.29
N THR A 108 -10.39 -7.37 -1.56
CA THR A 108 -10.88 -8.76 -1.66
C THR A 108 -12.32 -8.88 -2.17
N ASN A 109 -13.04 -7.77 -2.26
CA ASN A 109 -14.42 -7.70 -2.74
C ASN A 109 -14.55 -6.64 -3.83
N ASP A 110 -15.62 -6.73 -4.61
CA ASP A 110 -15.91 -5.74 -5.63
C ASP A 110 -16.08 -4.34 -5.06
N VAL A 111 -15.58 -3.36 -5.80
CA VAL A 111 -15.65 -1.94 -5.44
C VAL A 111 -16.61 -1.24 -6.38
N ILE A 112 -17.61 -0.57 -5.83
CA ILE A 112 -18.57 0.21 -6.61
C ILE A 112 -17.90 1.38 -7.33
N PRO A 113 -18.46 1.88 -8.45
CA PRO A 113 -17.96 3.09 -9.10
C PRO A 113 -17.80 4.26 -8.11
N TYR A 114 -16.71 5.01 -8.27
CA TYR A 114 -16.30 6.13 -7.41
C TYR A 114 -16.11 5.76 -5.92
N GLY A 115 -16.03 4.46 -5.60
CA GLY A 115 -15.77 3.97 -4.25
C GLY A 115 -14.35 4.33 -3.76
N LEU A 116 -14.22 4.61 -2.47
CA LEU A 116 -12.93 4.80 -1.80
C LEU A 116 -12.69 3.66 -0.83
N VAL A 117 -11.65 2.87 -1.07
CA VAL A 117 -11.23 1.76 -0.19
C VAL A 117 -9.88 2.10 0.42
N GLN A 118 -9.78 2.03 1.74
CA GLN A 118 -8.55 2.33 2.46
C GLN A 118 -8.27 1.28 3.54
N ALA A 119 -7.02 0.86 3.64
CA ALA A 119 -6.54 0.11 4.79
C ALA A 119 -6.47 1.01 6.03
N PRO A 120 -6.52 0.44 7.24
CA PRO A 120 -6.17 1.17 8.45
C PRO A 120 -4.78 1.81 8.30
N ARG A 121 -4.65 3.05 8.73
CA ARG A 121 -3.35 3.71 8.79
C ARG A 121 -2.50 3.07 9.88
N GLY A 122 -1.18 3.05 9.70
CA GLY A 122 -0.27 2.62 10.74
C GLY A 122 -0.42 3.50 11.99
N GLU A 123 -0.52 2.87 13.14
CA GLU A 123 -0.59 3.53 14.44
C GLU A 123 0.67 3.23 15.23
N LEU A 124 1.08 4.15 16.09
CA LEU A 124 2.20 3.95 16.99
C LEU A 124 1.74 3.09 18.18
N ASP A 125 1.92 1.78 18.07
CA ASP A 125 1.47 0.79 19.05
C ASP A 125 2.36 0.70 20.30
N GLY A 126 3.61 1.12 20.18
CA GLY A 126 4.54 1.04 21.31
C GLY A 126 5.99 1.34 20.94
N LEU A 127 6.88 0.93 21.83
CA LEU A 127 8.33 1.08 21.70
C LEU A 127 9.00 -0.22 21.29
N ASN A 128 10.04 -0.14 20.46
CA ASN A 128 10.87 -1.29 20.10
C ASN A 128 11.77 -1.74 21.28
N LEU A 129 11.14 -2.39 22.26
CA LEU A 129 11.83 -2.86 23.47
C LEU A 129 12.93 -3.90 23.17
N VAL A 130 12.74 -4.70 22.13
CA VAL A 130 13.74 -5.70 21.70
C VAL A 130 14.98 -5.00 21.16
N GLY A 131 14.80 -3.97 20.34
CA GLY A 131 15.89 -3.15 19.82
C GLY A 131 16.67 -2.44 20.93
N LEU A 132 15.97 -1.85 21.90
CA LEU A 132 16.60 -1.19 23.06
C LEU A 132 17.45 -2.17 23.89
N LYS A 133 16.93 -3.36 24.17
CA LYS A 133 17.67 -4.42 24.89
C LYS A 133 18.91 -4.87 24.11
N ARG A 134 18.79 -5.09 22.79
CA ARG A 134 19.93 -5.49 21.93
C ARG A 134 21.02 -4.42 21.87
N LYS A 135 20.66 -3.13 22.00
CA LYS A 135 21.61 -2.02 22.11
C LYS A 135 22.24 -1.89 23.49
N GLY A 136 21.88 -2.73 24.46
CA GLY A 136 22.39 -2.68 25.81
C GLY A 136 21.88 -1.51 26.66
N VAL A 137 20.71 -0.92 26.28
CA VAL A 137 20.10 0.15 27.08
C VAL A 137 19.70 -0.40 28.44
N ALA A 138 20.04 0.31 29.49
CA ALA A 138 19.80 -0.11 30.87
C ALA A 138 18.28 -0.32 31.11
N ARG A 139 17.94 -1.31 31.95
CA ARG A 139 16.55 -1.62 32.26
C ARG A 139 15.77 -0.44 32.83
N ALA A 140 16.43 0.38 33.67
CA ALA A 140 15.84 1.58 34.24
C ALA A 140 15.42 2.59 33.16
N ASP A 141 16.28 2.83 32.16
CA ASP A 141 16.00 3.75 31.06
C ASP A 141 14.88 3.24 30.17
N ILE A 142 14.83 1.92 29.94
CA ILE A 142 13.71 1.30 29.20
C ILE A 142 12.39 1.49 29.95
N MET A 143 12.38 1.38 31.25
CA MET A 143 11.19 1.62 32.08
C MET A 143 10.78 3.09 32.03
N ALA A 144 11.72 4.02 32.12
CA ALA A 144 11.46 5.45 32.01
C ALA A 144 10.87 5.82 30.62
N LEU A 145 11.46 5.28 29.54
CA LEU A 145 10.92 5.44 28.18
C LEU A 145 9.48 4.91 28.03
N ARG A 146 9.18 3.76 28.63
CA ARG A 146 7.81 3.22 28.63
C ARG A 146 6.81 4.11 29.36
N ALA A 147 7.20 4.63 30.53
CA ALA A 147 6.37 5.55 31.29
C ALA A 147 6.10 6.84 30.50
N ALA A 148 7.15 7.42 29.89
CA ALA A 148 7.04 8.59 29.04
C ALA A 148 6.09 8.33 27.83
N PHE A 149 6.26 7.18 27.14
CA PHE A 149 5.37 6.79 26.05
C PHE A 149 3.92 6.69 26.50
N GLN A 150 3.63 6.07 27.65
CA GLN A 150 2.27 5.97 28.19
C GLN A 150 1.68 7.35 28.49
N THR A 151 2.45 8.25 29.11
CA THR A 151 2.01 9.62 29.36
C THR A 151 1.67 10.35 28.07
N LEU A 152 2.50 10.23 27.03
CA LEU A 152 2.26 10.86 25.72
C LEU A 152 1.06 10.28 24.98
N SER A 153 0.86 8.96 25.04
CA SER A 153 -0.16 8.26 24.24
C SER A 153 -1.54 8.26 24.90
N GLN A 154 -1.62 8.19 26.24
CA GLN A 154 -2.87 7.95 26.97
C GLN A 154 -3.19 9.00 28.07
N GLY A 155 -2.36 10.03 28.23
CA GLY A 155 -2.55 11.06 29.25
C GLY A 155 -3.69 12.03 28.90
N GLU A 156 -4.22 12.72 29.92
CA GLU A 156 -5.20 13.80 29.76
C GLU A 156 -4.60 15.07 29.15
N GLY A 157 -5.42 15.88 28.47
CA GLY A 157 -5.01 17.12 27.82
C GLY A 157 -4.50 16.95 26.39
N THR A 158 -4.00 18.03 25.80
CA THR A 158 -3.40 18.00 24.45
C THR A 158 -2.04 17.28 24.46
N PHE A 159 -1.58 16.86 23.28
CA PHE A 159 -0.24 16.27 23.15
C PHE A 159 0.85 17.23 23.66
N GLN A 160 0.69 18.53 23.40
CA GLN A 160 1.64 19.56 23.87
C GLN A 160 1.67 19.66 25.40
N ASP A 161 0.49 19.63 26.06
CA ASP A 161 0.41 19.64 27.53
C ASP A 161 1.12 18.42 28.14
N ARG A 162 0.94 17.24 27.53
CA ARG A 162 1.57 16.01 27.98
C ARG A 162 3.08 16.03 27.75
N ALA A 163 3.54 16.57 26.61
CA ALA A 163 4.96 16.73 26.33
C ALA A 163 5.63 17.71 27.31
N GLN A 164 4.96 18.84 27.64
CA GLN A 164 5.47 19.82 28.59
C GLN A 164 5.63 19.19 29.98
N LYS A 165 4.65 18.43 30.47
CA LYS A 165 4.73 17.71 31.74
C LYS A 165 5.97 16.79 31.82
N LEU A 166 6.28 16.08 30.74
CA LEU A 166 7.47 15.22 30.69
C LEU A 166 8.77 16.00 30.74
N THR A 167 8.80 17.22 30.19
CA THR A 167 10.00 18.10 30.23
C THR A 167 10.19 18.65 31.64
N ASP A 168 9.14 19.04 32.32
CA ASP A 168 9.18 19.61 33.67
C ASP A 168 9.53 18.55 34.75
N ASP A 169 9.14 17.27 34.52
CA ASP A 169 9.49 16.13 35.38
C ASP A 169 10.93 15.60 35.21
N SER A 170 11.81 16.39 34.57
CA SER A 170 13.26 16.13 34.42
C SER A 170 13.63 14.76 33.83
N LEU A 171 13.10 14.46 32.64
CA LEU A 171 13.66 13.43 31.76
C LEU A 171 14.92 13.97 31.07
N SER A 172 15.98 14.25 31.83
CA SER A 172 17.30 14.68 31.35
C SER A 172 18.03 13.62 30.52
N LEU A 173 17.41 12.48 30.25
CA LEU A 173 18.02 11.31 29.61
C LEU A 173 17.58 11.08 28.15
N ILE A 174 16.61 11.85 27.64
CA ILE A 174 16.15 11.66 26.28
C ILE A 174 16.39 12.93 25.48
N HIS A 175 17.53 13.01 24.80
CA HIS A 175 17.66 13.90 23.65
C HIS A 175 16.70 13.41 22.55
N ILE A 176 15.45 13.86 22.63
CA ILE A 176 14.57 13.84 21.48
C ILE A 176 15.08 14.95 20.57
N SER A 177 15.84 14.57 19.54
CA SER A 177 16.18 15.52 18.47
C SER A 177 14.84 16.09 17.97
N GLU A 178 14.73 17.42 17.99
CA GLU A 178 13.57 18.13 17.45
C GLU A 178 13.25 17.59 16.04
N PRO A 179 11.98 17.36 15.69
CA PRO A 179 11.62 16.98 14.35
C PRO A 179 12.05 18.10 13.40
N THR A 180 13.01 17.83 12.53
CA THR A 180 13.60 18.78 11.59
C THR A 180 12.66 19.21 10.45
N ARG A 181 11.35 19.01 10.57
CA ARG A 181 10.35 19.53 9.64
C ARG A 181 9.06 19.93 10.34
N PRO A 182 8.60 21.18 10.16
CA PRO A 182 7.24 21.54 10.56
C PRO A 182 6.24 20.73 9.73
N LEU A 183 5.24 20.18 10.39
CA LEU A 183 4.06 19.60 9.74
C LEU A 183 3.31 20.74 9.04
N SER A 184 3.41 20.82 7.73
CA SER A 184 2.57 21.66 6.86
C SER A 184 1.34 20.86 6.45
#